data_8a79537ee49a377cc52ed60f4e44bef9
#
_entry.id   8a79537ee49a377cc52ed60f4e44bef9
#
_cell.length_a   1.000
_cell.length_b   1.000
_cell.length_c   1.000
_cell.angle_alpha   90.00
_cell.angle_beta   90.00
_cell.angle_gamma   90.00
#
_symmetry.space_group_name_H-M   'P 1'
#
loop_
_entity.id
_entity.type
_entity.pdbx_description
1 polymer ?
#
loop_
_entity_poly.entity_id
_entity_poly.type
_entity_poly.pdbx_seq_one_letter_code
_entity_poly.pdbx_strand_id
1 'polypeptide(L)'
;MIPLNRDHPIFTESIRRIRALLGDTGLDPLSQDVLERLVHSSGDPSLVALLQFSPGACDAGLKALQGGALILTDTAMAAAAVRPMAARTAGNEVRCLLDWAPAQSPQGSTRSAAAMVRAWPELIEAAGVESQPLPVVLIGSAPTALEQLMDQLDAGAPAPSLIVGMPVGFVGVPESKRRLAQTTL
;
A
#
# COMPACT_ATOMS: atom_id res chain seq x y z
N MET A 1 -19.27 13.61 -1.63
CA MET A 1 -19.53 12.33 -2.33
C MET A 1 -18.83 12.42 -3.67
N ILE A 2 -17.65 11.81 -3.80
CA ILE A 2 -16.94 11.72 -5.09
C ILE A 2 -17.78 10.75 -5.93
N PRO A 3 -18.24 11.12 -7.13
CA PRO A 3 -18.96 10.18 -7.98
C PRO A 3 -17.97 9.10 -8.42
N LEU A 4 -17.91 8.02 -7.65
CA LEU A 4 -17.36 6.76 -8.09
C LEU A 4 -18.26 6.28 -9.21
N ASN A 5 -17.81 6.49 -10.43
CA ASN A 5 -18.11 5.64 -11.56
C ASN A 5 -18.42 6.38 -12.86
N ARG A 6 -17.37 6.57 -13.64
CA ARG A 6 -17.45 6.37 -15.08
C ARG A 6 -16.34 5.41 -15.48
N ASP A 7 -16.38 4.22 -14.90
CA ASP A 7 -15.51 3.14 -15.37
C ASP A 7 -15.84 2.86 -16.85
N HIS A 8 -14.82 2.68 -17.65
CA HIS A 8 -15.01 2.35 -19.05
C HIS A 8 -15.83 1.04 -19.18
N PRO A 9 -16.76 0.90 -20.16
CA PRO A 9 -17.58 -0.30 -20.31
C PRO A 9 -16.79 -1.62 -20.34
N ILE A 10 -15.58 -1.61 -20.92
CA ILE A 10 -14.67 -2.76 -20.92
C ILE A 10 -14.25 -3.14 -19.51
N PHE A 11 -13.95 -2.15 -18.64
CA PHE A 11 -13.61 -2.42 -17.25
C PHE A 11 -14.79 -3.04 -16.51
N THR A 12 -15.97 -2.47 -16.64
CA THR A 12 -17.21 -3.00 -16.03
C THR A 12 -17.48 -4.45 -16.44
N GLU A 13 -17.34 -4.75 -17.74
CA GLU A 13 -17.51 -6.12 -18.24
C GLU A 13 -16.41 -7.06 -17.73
N SER A 14 -15.17 -6.58 -17.62
CA SER A 14 -14.07 -7.35 -17.04
C SER A 14 -14.36 -7.73 -15.59
N ILE A 15 -14.75 -6.76 -14.75
CA ILE A 15 -15.11 -7.00 -13.34
C ILE A 15 -16.28 -8.00 -13.23
N ARG A 16 -17.28 -7.88 -14.08
CA ARG A 16 -18.40 -8.82 -14.11
C ARG A 16 -17.93 -10.26 -14.38
N ARG A 17 -17.02 -10.44 -15.34
CA ARG A 17 -16.44 -11.78 -15.66
C ARG A 17 -15.57 -12.30 -14.52
N ILE A 18 -14.72 -11.45 -13.93
CA ILE A 18 -13.87 -11.79 -12.79
C ILE A 18 -14.75 -12.25 -11.62
N ARG A 19 -15.80 -11.50 -11.28
CA ARG A 19 -16.72 -11.85 -10.20
C ARG A 19 -17.41 -13.20 -10.43
N ALA A 20 -17.84 -13.47 -11.67
CA ALA A 20 -18.40 -14.78 -12.03
C ALA A 20 -17.38 -15.92 -11.95
N LEU A 21 -16.10 -15.64 -12.23
CA LEU A 21 -15.00 -16.61 -12.14
C LEU A 21 -14.60 -16.91 -10.69
N LEU A 22 -14.52 -15.88 -9.85
CA LEU A 22 -14.08 -16.02 -8.45
C LEU A 22 -15.18 -16.63 -7.55
N GLY A 23 -16.45 -16.42 -7.88
CA GLY A 23 -17.58 -16.87 -7.06
C GLY A 23 -17.65 -16.13 -5.71
N ASP A 24 -18.16 -16.83 -4.70
CA ASP A 24 -18.21 -16.32 -3.33
C ASP A 24 -16.83 -16.46 -2.68
N THR A 25 -16.21 -15.33 -2.34
CA THR A 25 -14.90 -15.27 -1.70
C THR A 25 -14.97 -15.09 -0.18
N GLY A 26 -16.15 -14.81 0.36
CA GLY A 26 -16.36 -14.50 1.79
C GLY A 26 -15.77 -13.16 2.23
N LEU A 27 -15.26 -12.33 1.31
CA LEU A 27 -14.70 -11.02 1.60
C LEU A 27 -15.81 -9.97 1.79
N ASP A 28 -15.54 -8.95 2.60
CA ASP A 28 -16.38 -7.76 2.64
C ASP A 28 -16.38 -7.03 1.29
N PRO A 29 -17.38 -6.18 1.00
CA PRO A 29 -17.53 -5.57 -0.33
C PRO A 29 -16.31 -4.75 -0.79
N LEU A 30 -15.61 -4.06 0.13
CA LEU A 30 -14.50 -3.22 -0.23
C LEU A 30 -13.23 -4.05 -0.51
N SER A 31 -12.97 -5.06 0.31
CA SER A 31 -11.89 -6.04 0.06
C SER A 31 -12.14 -6.83 -1.22
N GLN A 32 -13.39 -7.16 -1.52
CA GLN A 32 -13.77 -7.78 -2.79
C GLN A 32 -13.46 -6.88 -3.99
N ASP A 33 -13.80 -5.58 -3.93
CA ASP A 33 -13.48 -4.62 -4.99
C ASP A 33 -11.96 -4.50 -5.21
N VAL A 34 -11.16 -4.51 -4.14
CA VAL A 34 -9.69 -4.50 -4.22
C VAL A 34 -9.18 -5.77 -4.91
N LEU A 35 -9.65 -6.95 -4.50
CA LEU A 35 -9.27 -8.23 -5.12
C LEU A 35 -9.62 -8.24 -6.62
N GLU A 36 -10.82 -7.85 -7.00
CA GLU A 36 -11.26 -7.83 -8.39
C GLU A 36 -10.40 -6.90 -9.27
N ARG A 37 -9.98 -5.74 -8.74
CA ARG A 37 -9.09 -4.82 -9.43
C ARG A 37 -7.67 -5.38 -9.58
N LEU A 38 -7.17 -6.09 -8.56
CA LEU A 38 -5.89 -6.78 -8.63
C LEU A 38 -5.90 -7.91 -9.66
N VAL A 39 -6.95 -8.73 -9.69
CA VAL A 39 -7.14 -9.78 -10.71
C VAL A 39 -7.28 -9.16 -12.10
N HIS A 40 -8.03 -8.06 -12.25
CA HIS A 40 -8.13 -7.35 -13.52
C HIS A 40 -6.77 -6.87 -14.03
N SER A 41 -5.95 -6.30 -13.14
CA SER A 41 -4.66 -5.72 -13.50
C SER A 41 -3.57 -6.76 -13.80
N SER A 42 -3.61 -7.89 -13.09
CA SER A 42 -2.61 -8.97 -13.24
C SER A 42 -3.01 -10.02 -14.27
N GLY A 43 -4.31 -10.17 -14.54
CA GLY A 43 -4.84 -11.29 -15.29
C GLY A 43 -4.78 -12.64 -14.55
N ASP A 44 -4.50 -12.61 -13.25
CA ASP A 44 -4.27 -13.83 -12.45
C ASP A 44 -5.35 -14.03 -11.38
N PRO A 45 -6.34 -14.91 -11.61
CA PRO A 45 -7.36 -15.22 -10.62
C PRO A 45 -6.84 -16.03 -9.42
N SER A 46 -5.64 -16.61 -9.48
CA SER A 46 -5.05 -17.34 -8.34
C SER A 46 -4.73 -16.42 -7.15
N LEU A 47 -4.68 -15.12 -7.36
CA LEU A 47 -4.50 -14.12 -6.30
C LEU A 47 -5.53 -14.24 -5.16
N VAL A 48 -6.72 -14.76 -5.43
CA VAL A 48 -7.76 -14.98 -4.40
C VAL A 48 -7.24 -15.83 -3.24
N ALA A 49 -6.41 -16.82 -3.52
CA ALA A 49 -5.83 -17.69 -2.49
C ALA A 49 -4.56 -17.12 -1.82
N LEU A 50 -3.99 -16.06 -2.38
CA LEU A 50 -2.69 -15.52 -1.96
C LEU A 50 -2.81 -14.19 -1.21
N LEU A 51 -3.90 -13.45 -1.42
CA LEU A 51 -4.14 -12.17 -0.77
C LEU A 51 -4.61 -12.37 0.67
N GLN A 52 -4.06 -11.53 1.56
CA GLN A 52 -4.47 -11.47 2.95
C GLN A 52 -4.86 -10.04 3.28
N PHE A 53 -6.03 -9.87 3.90
CA PHE A 53 -6.54 -8.61 4.37
C PHE A 53 -6.67 -8.66 5.89
N SER A 54 -6.11 -7.68 6.59
CA SER A 54 -6.44 -7.48 8.00
C SER A 54 -7.90 -6.99 8.12
N PRO A 55 -8.65 -7.40 9.16
CA PRO A 55 -10.02 -6.95 9.34
C PRO A 55 -10.13 -5.42 9.34
N GLY A 56 -10.98 -4.87 8.49
CA GLY A 56 -11.22 -3.42 8.39
C GLY A 56 -10.11 -2.61 7.71
N ALA A 57 -9.03 -3.24 7.21
CA ALA A 57 -7.90 -2.53 6.61
C ALA A 57 -8.30 -1.67 5.40
N CYS A 58 -9.15 -2.19 4.53
CA CYS A 58 -9.62 -1.44 3.36
C CYS A 58 -10.47 -0.23 3.75
N ASP A 59 -11.33 -0.35 4.77
CA ASP A 59 -12.11 0.77 5.29
C ASP A 59 -11.23 1.84 5.94
N ALA A 60 -10.25 1.42 6.75
CA ALA A 60 -9.29 2.34 7.37
C ALA A 60 -8.48 3.09 6.31
N GLY A 61 -7.98 2.38 5.30
CA GLY A 61 -7.26 2.97 4.18
C GLY A 61 -8.11 3.96 3.38
N LEU A 62 -9.36 3.60 3.07
CA LEU A 62 -10.29 4.49 2.37
C LEU A 62 -10.56 5.78 3.17
N LYS A 63 -10.83 5.66 4.46
CA LYS A 63 -11.04 6.82 5.35
C LYS A 63 -9.80 7.71 5.41
N ALA A 64 -8.61 7.12 5.53
CA ALA A 64 -7.37 7.88 5.56
C ALA A 64 -7.15 8.64 4.26
N LEU A 65 -7.33 8.00 3.11
CA LEU A 65 -7.20 8.65 1.80
C LEU A 65 -8.22 9.77 1.64
N GLN A 66 -9.47 9.58 2.06
CA GLN A 66 -10.49 10.64 2.06
C GLN A 66 -10.16 11.79 3.02
N GLY A 67 -9.43 11.50 4.10
CA GLY A 67 -8.93 12.46 5.08
C GLY A 67 -7.65 13.18 4.65
N GLY A 68 -7.15 12.94 3.43
CA GLY A 68 -5.96 13.61 2.90
C GLY A 68 -4.63 12.92 3.22
N ALA A 69 -4.65 11.66 3.71
CA ALA A 69 -3.42 10.94 4.00
C ALA A 69 -2.44 10.95 2.82
N LEU A 70 -1.17 11.19 3.09
CA LEU A 70 -0.09 11.06 2.11
C LEU A 70 0.05 9.59 1.70
N ILE A 71 0.35 9.36 0.42
CA ILE A 71 0.70 8.03 -0.11
C ILE A 71 2.22 7.95 -0.24
N LEU A 72 2.85 7.09 0.57
CA LEU A 72 4.28 6.81 0.49
C LEU A 72 4.51 5.54 -0.33
N THR A 73 5.29 5.64 -1.39
CA THR A 73 5.68 4.47 -2.22
C THR A 73 7.16 4.16 -2.05
N ASP A 74 7.54 2.91 -2.18
CA ASP A 74 8.93 2.47 -2.05
C ASP A 74 9.81 2.83 -3.25
N THR A 75 9.22 3.07 -4.42
CA THR A 75 9.94 3.37 -5.67
C THR A 75 9.30 4.53 -6.45
N ALA A 76 10.12 5.21 -7.25
CA ALA A 76 9.65 6.26 -8.15
C ALA A 76 8.69 5.70 -9.23
N MET A 77 8.87 4.45 -9.63
CA MET A 77 7.96 3.77 -10.57
C MET A 77 6.56 3.61 -9.96
N ALA A 78 6.46 3.14 -8.73
CA ALA A 78 5.19 3.02 -8.03
C ALA A 78 4.53 4.40 -7.82
N ALA A 79 5.33 5.42 -7.43
CA ALA A 79 4.83 6.79 -7.31
C ALA A 79 4.26 7.31 -8.63
N ALA A 80 4.96 7.10 -9.75
CA ALA A 80 4.50 7.51 -11.08
C ALA A 80 3.20 6.80 -11.49
N ALA A 81 3.03 5.52 -11.13
CA ALA A 81 1.82 4.76 -11.40
C ALA A 81 0.61 5.23 -10.56
N VAL A 82 0.84 5.63 -9.30
CA VAL A 82 -0.23 6.01 -8.36
C VAL A 82 -0.70 7.46 -8.56
N ARG A 83 0.21 8.39 -8.85
CA ARG A 83 -0.08 9.83 -8.98
C ARG A 83 -1.29 10.18 -9.86
N PRO A 84 -1.47 9.60 -11.07
CA PRO A 84 -2.63 9.95 -11.90
C PRO A 84 -3.96 9.55 -11.27
N MET A 85 -4.00 8.46 -10.51
CA MET A 85 -5.20 8.02 -9.81
C MET A 85 -5.46 8.87 -8.58
N ALA A 86 -4.44 9.13 -7.76
CA ALA A 86 -4.54 10.01 -6.60
C ALA A 86 -5.09 11.39 -6.99
N ALA A 87 -4.56 12.01 -8.06
CA ALA A 87 -5.01 13.31 -8.55
C ALA A 87 -6.47 13.32 -9.05
N ARG A 88 -6.97 12.20 -9.58
CA ARG A 88 -8.36 12.09 -10.09
C ARG A 88 -9.38 11.68 -9.03
N THR A 89 -8.92 11.25 -7.86
CA THR A 89 -9.79 10.81 -6.76
C THR A 89 -9.75 11.80 -5.59
N ALA A 90 -9.07 11.50 -4.51
CA ALA A 90 -9.04 12.32 -3.31
C ALA A 90 -7.99 13.45 -3.33
N GLY A 91 -7.13 13.50 -4.34
CA GLY A 91 -6.08 14.54 -4.47
C GLY A 91 -4.89 14.33 -3.54
N ASN A 92 -4.69 13.11 -3.04
CA ASN A 92 -3.63 12.80 -2.09
C ASN A 92 -2.23 13.10 -2.66
N GLU A 93 -1.36 13.66 -1.84
CA GLU A 93 0.05 13.78 -2.14
C GLU A 93 0.69 12.38 -2.25
N VAL A 94 1.56 12.21 -3.26
CA VAL A 94 2.30 10.96 -3.47
C VAL A 94 3.79 11.24 -3.41
N ARG A 95 4.48 10.69 -2.42
CA ARG A 95 5.93 10.81 -2.25
C ARG A 95 6.62 9.46 -2.45
N CYS A 96 7.87 9.53 -2.88
CA CYS A 96 8.72 8.35 -3.04
C CYS A 96 9.67 8.24 -1.84
N LEU A 97 9.73 7.07 -1.22
CA LEU A 97 10.64 6.78 -0.12
C LEU A 97 12.11 7.10 -0.47
N LEU A 98 12.48 6.95 -1.74
CA LEU A 98 13.84 7.23 -2.20
C LEU A 98 14.24 8.71 -2.11
N ASP A 99 13.30 9.62 -1.87
CA ASP A 99 13.60 11.05 -1.63
C ASP A 99 14.41 11.24 -0.33
N TRP A 100 14.31 10.30 0.62
CA TRP A 100 15.10 10.23 1.86
C TRP A 100 16.32 9.32 1.77
N ALA A 101 16.53 8.68 0.61
CA ALA A 101 17.59 7.69 0.49
C ALA A 101 18.97 8.34 0.46
N PRO A 102 19.97 7.73 1.13
CA PRO A 102 21.35 8.17 0.97
C PRO A 102 21.84 7.91 -0.46
N ALA A 103 22.86 8.65 -0.90
CA ALA A 103 23.45 8.47 -2.23
C ALA A 103 23.98 7.04 -2.45
N GLN A 104 24.53 6.43 -1.39
CA GLN A 104 25.05 5.06 -1.40
C GLN A 104 24.39 4.24 -0.29
N SER A 105 24.28 2.93 -0.51
CA SER A 105 23.78 2.00 0.53
C SER A 105 24.73 1.99 1.72
N PRO A 106 24.22 2.11 2.95
CA PRO A 106 25.02 1.86 4.14
C PRO A 106 25.53 0.41 4.17
N GLN A 107 26.66 0.19 4.84
CA GLN A 107 27.17 -1.17 5.03
C GLN A 107 26.15 -2.05 5.75
N GLY A 108 25.88 -3.23 5.21
CA GLY A 108 24.93 -4.18 5.78
C GLY A 108 23.44 -3.81 5.63
N SER A 109 23.12 -2.75 4.86
CA SER A 109 21.73 -2.28 4.67
C SER A 109 21.47 -1.91 3.21
N THR A 110 20.22 -1.53 2.91
CA THR A 110 19.82 -1.02 1.60
C THR A 110 19.50 0.47 1.65
N ARG A 111 19.53 1.13 0.49
CA ARG A 111 19.09 2.53 0.39
C ARG A 111 17.63 2.71 0.85
N SER A 112 16.77 1.75 0.52
CA SER A 112 15.34 1.80 0.88
C SER A 112 15.11 1.62 2.37
N ALA A 113 15.84 0.72 3.05
CA ALA A 113 15.78 0.57 4.49
C ALA A 113 16.27 1.84 5.20
N ALA A 114 17.43 2.37 4.77
CA ALA A 114 17.97 3.61 5.33
C ALA A 114 17.05 4.82 5.09
N ALA A 115 16.35 4.85 3.96
CA ALA A 115 15.34 5.85 3.69
C ALA A 115 14.16 5.75 4.66
N MET A 116 13.67 4.54 4.96
CA MET A 116 12.55 4.31 5.87
C MET A 116 12.88 4.77 7.31
N VAL A 117 14.12 4.56 7.76
CA VAL A 117 14.58 5.05 9.08
C VAL A 117 14.40 6.56 9.20
N ARG A 118 14.63 7.31 8.13
CA ARG A 118 14.52 8.77 8.12
C ARG A 118 13.11 9.26 7.83
N ALA A 119 12.46 8.64 6.85
CA ALA A 119 11.17 9.07 6.34
C ALA A 119 10.05 8.92 7.37
N TRP A 120 10.00 7.78 8.07
CA TRP A 120 8.85 7.48 8.90
C TRP A 120 8.67 8.45 10.08
N PRO A 121 9.70 8.76 10.88
CA PRO A 121 9.60 9.78 11.94
C PRO A 121 9.22 11.18 11.41
N GLU A 122 9.80 11.61 10.28
CA GLU A 122 9.49 12.90 9.66
C GLU A 122 8.02 12.97 9.21
N LEU A 123 7.51 11.90 8.61
CA LEU A 123 6.13 11.84 8.14
C LEU A 123 5.12 11.78 9.29
N ILE A 124 5.45 11.14 10.41
CA ILE A 124 4.63 11.17 11.62
C ILE A 124 4.54 12.61 12.15
N GLU A 125 5.66 13.31 12.25
CA GLU A 125 5.70 14.70 12.72
C GLU A 125 4.89 15.61 11.81
N ALA A 126 5.08 15.51 10.49
CA ALA A 126 4.35 16.30 9.50
C ALA A 126 2.83 16.07 9.60
N ALA A 127 2.38 14.83 9.67
CA ALA A 127 0.96 14.49 9.81
C ALA A 127 0.36 15.08 11.10
N GLY A 128 1.11 15.05 12.21
CA GLY A 128 0.71 15.65 13.48
C GLY A 128 0.55 17.17 13.41
N VAL A 129 1.49 17.85 12.76
CA VAL A 129 1.44 19.32 12.56
C VAL A 129 0.24 19.71 11.69
N GLU A 130 -0.02 18.96 10.62
CA GLU A 130 -1.09 19.25 9.67
C GLU A 130 -2.45 18.68 10.11
N SER A 131 -2.51 17.96 11.24
CA SER A 131 -3.71 17.27 11.72
C SER A 131 -4.30 16.31 10.67
N GLN A 132 -3.42 15.68 9.90
CA GLN A 132 -3.78 14.71 8.86
C GLN A 132 -3.68 13.27 9.38
N PRO A 133 -4.37 12.30 8.74
CA PRO A 133 -4.12 10.90 9.00
C PRO A 133 -2.67 10.51 8.67
N LEU A 134 -2.13 9.53 9.39
CA LEU A 134 -0.81 8.98 9.06
C LEU A 134 -0.81 8.40 7.63
N PRO A 135 0.36 8.36 6.97
CA PRO A 135 0.45 7.94 5.58
C PRO A 135 -0.12 6.54 5.30
N VAL A 136 -0.59 6.35 4.07
CA VAL A 136 -0.78 5.03 3.46
C VAL A 136 0.55 4.63 2.82
N VAL A 137 1.10 3.47 3.20
CA VAL A 137 2.41 2.99 2.76
C VAL A 137 2.26 1.86 1.75
N LEU A 138 2.83 2.03 0.55
CA LEU A 138 2.84 1.03 -0.53
C LEU A 138 4.26 0.50 -0.74
N ILE A 139 4.47 -0.77 -0.46
CA ILE A 139 5.75 -1.45 -0.67
C ILE A 139 5.56 -2.53 -1.75
N GLY A 140 6.09 -2.27 -2.94
CA GLY A 140 5.97 -3.16 -4.10
C GLY A 140 7.27 -3.78 -4.58
N SER A 141 8.43 -3.26 -4.12
CA SER A 141 9.75 -3.69 -4.63
C SER A 141 10.82 -3.85 -3.55
N ALA A 142 10.66 -3.22 -2.38
CA ALA A 142 11.71 -3.13 -1.36
C ALA A 142 11.30 -3.87 -0.06
N PRO A 143 11.50 -5.21 0.04
CA PRO A 143 11.18 -5.94 1.27
C PRO A 143 11.94 -5.40 2.49
N THR A 144 13.17 -4.89 2.30
CA THR A 144 13.95 -4.30 3.38
C THR A 144 13.39 -2.98 3.91
N ALA A 145 12.65 -2.23 3.09
CA ALA A 145 11.92 -1.05 3.56
C ALA A 145 10.70 -1.47 4.41
N LEU A 146 10.02 -2.56 4.03
CA LEU A 146 8.92 -3.11 4.82
C LEU A 146 9.43 -3.62 6.17
N GLU A 147 10.50 -4.42 6.19
CA GLU A 147 11.11 -4.89 7.44
C GLU A 147 11.52 -3.73 8.35
N GLN A 148 12.15 -2.69 7.79
CA GLN A 148 12.55 -1.53 8.57
C GLN A 148 11.36 -0.74 9.12
N LEU A 149 10.25 -0.65 8.38
CA LEU A 149 9.02 -0.07 8.91
C LEU A 149 8.50 -0.91 10.08
N MET A 150 8.42 -2.24 9.91
CA MET A 150 7.99 -3.15 10.99
C MET A 150 8.87 -3.06 12.23
N ASP A 151 10.20 -2.90 12.09
CA ASP A 151 11.11 -2.69 13.22
C ASP A 151 10.77 -1.41 14.01
N GLN A 152 10.41 -0.32 13.31
CA GLN A 152 10.00 0.92 13.97
C GLN A 152 8.66 0.76 14.69
N LEU A 153 7.70 0.03 14.10
CA LEU A 153 6.41 -0.25 14.75
C LEU A 153 6.59 -1.11 16.00
N ASP A 154 7.43 -2.14 15.95
CA ASP A 154 7.76 -2.98 17.09
C ASP A 154 8.49 -2.18 18.19
N ALA A 155 9.22 -1.12 17.82
CA ALA A 155 9.82 -0.17 18.73
C ALA A 155 8.83 0.88 19.30
N GLY A 156 7.54 0.81 18.93
CA GLY A 156 6.48 1.68 19.45
C GLY A 156 6.19 2.92 18.60
N ALA A 157 6.71 3.02 17.38
CA ALA A 157 6.33 4.10 16.48
C ALA A 157 4.83 3.97 16.08
N PRO A 158 4.11 5.09 15.90
CA PRO A 158 2.74 5.07 15.39
C PRO A 158 2.63 4.33 14.06
N ALA A 159 1.57 3.53 13.91
CA ALA A 159 1.34 2.73 12.70
C ALA A 159 0.81 3.58 11.53
N PRO A 160 1.17 3.25 10.27
CA PRO A 160 0.50 3.81 9.10
C PRO A 160 -1.02 3.60 9.13
N SER A 161 -1.75 4.46 8.45
CA SER A 161 -3.20 4.26 8.29
C SER A 161 -3.55 3.02 7.46
N LEU A 162 -2.63 2.59 6.60
CA LEU A 162 -2.69 1.33 5.85
C LEU A 162 -1.28 0.96 5.38
N ILE A 163 -0.95 -0.33 5.42
CA ILE A 163 0.22 -0.89 4.76
C ILE A 163 -0.23 -1.84 3.65
N VAL A 164 0.19 -1.57 2.41
CA VAL A 164 0.04 -2.48 1.27
C VAL A 164 1.43 -3.09 1.01
N GLY A 165 1.68 -4.25 1.60
CA GLY A 165 2.97 -4.95 1.55
C GLY A 165 2.96 -6.08 0.53
N MET A 166 3.26 -5.76 -0.73
CA MET A 166 3.32 -6.72 -1.83
C MET A 166 4.66 -6.67 -2.58
N PRO A 167 5.82 -6.65 -1.87
CA PRO A 167 7.09 -6.65 -2.56
C PRO A 167 7.26 -7.89 -3.42
N VAL A 168 7.93 -7.71 -4.59
CA VAL A 168 8.28 -8.80 -5.49
C VAL A 168 9.76 -9.16 -5.34
N GLY A 169 10.11 -10.43 -5.53
CA GLY A 169 11.48 -10.92 -5.46
C GLY A 169 11.62 -12.23 -4.68
N PHE A 170 12.86 -12.64 -4.42
CA PHE A 170 13.17 -13.94 -3.83
C PHE A 170 13.82 -13.84 -2.44
N VAL A 171 14.53 -12.74 -2.16
CA VAL A 171 15.29 -12.55 -0.90
C VAL A 171 14.54 -11.58 0.01
N GLY A 172 14.18 -12.05 1.21
CA GLY A 172 13.46 -11.24 2.20
C GLY A 172 11.98 -11.01 1.90
N VAL A 173 11.49 -11.41 0.72
CA VAL A 173 10.09 -11.16 0.29
C VAL A 173 9.10 -12.05 1.03
N PRO A 174 9.28 -13.39 1.10
CA PRO A 174 8.36 -14.24 1.87
C PRO A 174 8.37 -13.91 3.37
N GLU A 175 9.53 -13.55 3.90
CA GLU A 175 9.73 -13.21 5.32
C GLU A 175 8.98 -11.94 5.67
N SER A 176 9.20 -10.85 4.93
CA SER A 176 8.55 -9.56 5.18
C SER A 176 7.04 -9.63 5.05
N LYS A 177 6.52 -10.37 4.06
CA LYS A 177 5.08 -10.59 3.90
C LYS A 177 4.49 -11.37 5.06
N ARG A 178 5.15 -12.45 5.51
CA ARG A 178 4.70 -13.22 6.69
C ARG A 178 4.68 -12.37 7.95
N ARG A 179 5.72 -11.58 8.17
CA ARG A 179 5.79 -10.67 9.32
C ARG A 179 4.61 -9.68 9.30
N LEU A 180 4.37 -9.02 8.16
CA LEU A 180 3.23 -8.12 8.02
C LEU A 180 1.90 -8.81 8.28
N ALA A 181 1.69 -10.01 7.72
CA ALA A 181 0.45 -10.76 7.90
C ALA A 181 0.19 -11.21 9.36
N GLN A 182 1.23 -11.31 10.18
CA GLN A 182 1.14 -11.66 11.60
C GLN A 182 1.03 -10.44 12.53
N THR A 183 1.24 -9.25 11.99
CA THR A 183 1.20 -8.01 12.78
C THR A 183 -0.26 -7.57 12.97
N THR A 184 -0.61 -7.27 14.21
CA THR A 184 -1.89 -6.64 14.57
C THR A 184 -1.66 -5.13 14.66
N LEU A 185 -2.19 -4.38 13.72
CA LEU A 185 -2.10 -2.92 13.65
C LEU A 185 -3.45 -2.29 13.98
#